data_3bb6e84f2541f5a1205b14bbf40c0e3b
#
_entry.id   3bb6e84f2541f5a1205b14bbf40c0e3b
#
_cell.length_a   1.000
_cell.length_b   1.000
_cell.length_c   1.000
_cell.angle_alpha   90.00
_cell.angle_beta   90.00
_cell.angle_gamma   90.00
#
_symmetry.space_group_name_H-M   'P 1'
#
loop_
_entity.id
_entity.type
_entity.pdbx_description
1 polymer ?
#
loop_
_entity_poly.entity_id
_entity_poly.type
_entity_poly.pdbx_seq_one_letter_code
_entity_poly.pdbx_strand_id
1 'polypeptide(L)'
;MKRIFIPLTALIVGACTSTIDYDFSRVEPRLMAVGWLEQASDVQTVCISLSEGGLVKAVEDARVICTVNGKEVADVSVRTADLPEQYSDYSDWTVMPLMSDGLKLDHHRQLPVTFPASLRPGDKVRLQFEANQGAYKAASSEMTVPEPVSIAKVDTARVTVRHIDWTDRYLQLRADVPDRKGEENWYSISLRNISEGWYSFLDGGPDLFVSVDNTLYIHDLDDPVLLDGNMGADDLTFFDFSGNGSFACFSDQMFRDGTAHLKMNAFSSWNDEGPDFMSLGAEVLRRYGYTETQERGFDRCRATHRLEIRLSHCSRDSYFYLRALRTISSDGYEPAIVEPVTVPSNIEGGIGFVEVLNTAVARIDLPSGEEYYGNWRFPYL
;
A
#
# COMPACT_ATOMS: atom_id res chain seq x y z
N MET A 1 -34.83 -67.62 5.29
CA MET A 1 -33.93 -66.47 5.09
C MET A 1 -34.63 -65.43 4.16
N LYS A 2 -35.22 -64.39 4.73
CA LYS A 2 -35.90 -63.31 3.97
C LYS A 2 -34.88 -62.23 3.67
N ARG A 3 -34.59 -62.03 2.39
CA ARG A 3 -33.73 -60.89 1.91
C ARG A 3 -34.58 -59.62 1.89
N ILE A 4 -34.24 -58.70 2.76
CA ILE A 4 -34.82 -57.34 2.77
C ILE A 4 -34.04 -56.51 1.72
N PHE A 5 -34.70 -56.11 0.63
CA PHE A 5 -34.21 -55.12 -0.31
C PHE A 5 -34.53 -53.72 0.24
N ILE A 6 -33.51 -52.95 0.56
CA ILE A 6 -33.63 -51.53 0.89
C ILE A 6 -33.45 -50.77 -0.42
N PRO A 7 -34.43 -50.01 -0.92
CA PRO A 7 -34.21 -49.13 -2.06
C PRO A 7 -33.42 -47.91 -1.60
N LEU A 8 -32.23 -47.77 -2.15
CA LEU A 8 -31.39 -46.57 -1.98
C LEU A 8 -32.02 -45.44 -2.79
N THR A 9 -32.85 -44.61 -2.15
CA THR A 9 -33.40 -43.41 -2.76
C THR A 9 -32.25 -42.37 -2.82
N ALA A 10 -31.71 -42.19 -4.02
CA ALA A 10 -30.75 -41.11 -4.29
C ALA A 10 -31.48 -39.79 -4.15
N LEU A 11 -31.22 -39.07 -3.07
CA LEU A 11 -31.57 -37.65 -2.94
C LEU A 11 -30.67 -36.88 -3.89
N ILE A 12 -31.20 -36.54 -5.05
CA ILE A 12 -30.61 -35.52 -5.93
C ILE A 12 -30.94 -34.19 -5.25
N VAL A 13 -29.99 -33.69 -4.49
CA VAL A 13 -29.98 -32.27 -4.04
C VAL A 13 -29.67 -31.45 -5.27
N GLY A 14 -30.71 -30.98 -5.94
CA GLY A 14 -30.59 -29.95 -6.94
C GLY A 14 -30.11 -28.65 -6.25
N ALA A 15 -28.81 -28.39 -6.28
CA ALA A 15 -28.29 -27.10 -5.93
C ALA A 15 -28.80 -26.10 -6.99
N CYS A 16 -29.88 -25.41 -6.67
CA CYS A 16 -30.27 -24.21 -7.42
C CYS A 16 -29.20 -23.17 -7.14
N THR A 17 -28.20 -23.06 -8.00
CA THR A 17 -27.39 -21.86 -8.11
C THR A 17 -28.29 -20.77 -8.69
N SER A 18 -28.98 -20.03 -7.84
CA SER A 18 -29.57 -18.76 -8.26
C SER A 18 -28.42 -17.76 -8.36
N THR A 19 -27.95 -17.52 -9.56
CA THR A 19 -27.17 -16.31 -9.86
C THR A 19 -28.10 -15.12 -9.59
N ILE A 20 -27.79 -14.38 -8.53
CA ILE A 20 -28.45 -13.10 -8.31
C ILE A 20 -27.77 -12.13 -9.30
N ASP A 21 -28.42 -11.90 -10.44
CA ASP A 21 -28.01 -10.83 -11.36
C ASP A 21 -28.23 -9.50 -10.65
N TYR A 22 -27.18 -9.00 -10.00
CA TYR A 22 -27.21 -7.67 -9.41
C TYR A 22 -27.02 -6.64 -10.52
N ASP A 23 -28.06 -5.84 -10.77
CA ASP A 23 -28.04 -4.78 -11.77
C ASP A 23 -27.29 -3.55 -11.22
N PHE A 24 -25.98 -3.54 -11.40
CA PHE A 24 -25.10 -2.43 -10.99
C PHE A 24 -25.45 -1.12 -11.73
N SER A 25 -26.16 -1.15 -12.85
CA SER A 25 -26.55 0.06 -13.59
C SER A 25 -27.55 0.95 -12.84
N ARG A 26 -28.19 0.42 -11.79
CA ARG A 26 -29.12 1.15 -10.93
C ARG A 26 -28.45 1.85 -9.74
N VAL A 27 -27.16 1.62 -9.52
CA VAL A 27 -26.44 2.29 -8.44
C VAL A 27 -26.06 3.69 -8.93
N GLU A 28 -26.57 4.71 -8.26
CA GLU A 28 -26.22 6.10 -8.57
C GLU A 28 -24.69 6.31 -8.41
N PRO A 29 -24.08 7.07 -9.32
CA PRO A 29 -22.67 7.42 -9.20
C PRO A 29 -22.40 8.16 -7.89
N ARG A 30 -21.32 7.77 -7.19
CA ARG A 30 -20.92 8.38 -5.93
C ARG A 30 -19.48 8.85 -6.02
N LEU A 31 -19.20 10.02 -5.46
CA LEU A 31 -17.84 10.50 -5.33
C LEU A 31 -17.04 9.55 -4.44
N MET A 32 -15.88 9.16 -4.90
CA MET A 32 -14.92 8.34 -4.16
C MET A 32 -13.69 9.17 -3.85
N ALA A 33 -13.34 9.25 -2.57
CA ALA A 33 -12.14 9.93 -2.09
C ALA A 33 -11.29 8.95 -1.26
N VAL A 34 -10.00 8.86 -1.59
CA VAL A 34 -9.05 8.02 -0.87
C VAL A 34 -7.75 8.78 -0.65
N GLY A 35 -7.22 8.76 0.56
CA GLY A 35 -5.97 9.45 0.87
C GLY A 35 -5.43 9.17 2.25
N TRP A 36 -4.10 9.20 2.33
CA TRP A 36 -3.34 9.08 3.56
C TRP A 36 -2.53 10.35 3.75
N LEU A 37 -3.00 11.20 4.67
CA LEU A 37 -2.32 12.44 5.00
C LEU A 37 -1.22 12.14 6.02
N GLU A 38 -0.03 12.66 5.80
CA GLU A 38 1.12 12.42 6.66
C GLU A 38 1.43 13.63 7.53
N GLN A 39 1.46 13.45 8.83
CA GLN A 39 1.80 14.52 9.78
C GLN A 39 3.18 15.12 9.50
N ALA A 40 4.13 14.30 9.06
CA ALA A 40 5.50 14.74 8.76
C ALA A 40 5.66 15.50 7.43
N SER A 41 4.58 15.64 6.64
CA SER A 41 4.60 16.32 5.35
C SER A 41 3.83 17.64 5.39
N ASP A 42 4.39 18.67 4.77
CA ASP A 42 3.69 19.96 4.56
C ASP A 42 2.81 19.94 3.30
N VAL A 43 2.87 18.87 2.52
CA VAL A 43 2.09 18.69 1.29
C VAL A 43 1.33 17.37 1.38
N GLN A 44 0.03 17.44 1.18
CA GLN A 44 -0.87 16.31 1.29
C GLN A 44 -1.46 15.98 -0.08
N THR A 45 -1.81 14.70 -0.31
CA THR A 45 -2.44 14.27 -1.55
C THR A 45 -3.64 13.38 -1.24
N VAL A 46 -4.74 13.60 -1.96
CA VAL A 46 -5.91 12.72 -1.99
C VAL A 46 -6.27 12.40 -3.43
N CYS A 47 -6.78 11.20 -3.67
CA CYS A 47 -7.22 10.76 -4.99
C CYS A 47 -8.74 10.81 -5.07
N ILE A 48 -9.26 11.43 -6.12
CA ILE A 48 -10.70 11.63 -6.37
C ILE A 48 -11.13 10.89 -7.63
N SER A 49 -12.24 10.18 -7.54
CA SER A 49 -12.87 9.47 -8.66
C SER A 49 -14.37 9.33 -8.44
N LEU A 50 -15.07 8.64 -9.34
CA LEU A 50 -16.43 8.22 -9.14
C LEU A 50 -16.51 6.70 -9.07
N SER A 51 -17.40 6.20 -8.23
CA SER A 51 -17.85 4.81 -8.27
C SER A 51 -19.18 4.74 -8.97
N GLU A 52 -19.26 4.07 -10.10
CA GLU A 52 -20.49 3.91 -10.89
C GLU A 52 -20.59 2.49 -11.42
N GLY A 53 -21.68 1.81 -11.13
CA GLY A 53 -21.92 0.44 -11.59
C GLY A 53 -20.87 -0.58 -11.16
N GLY A 54 -20.27 -0.41 -9.97
CA GLY A 54 -19.20 -1.27 -9.47
C GLY A 54 -17.81 -0.99 -10.08
N LEU A 55 -17.69 0.06 -10.91
CA LEU A 55 -16.43 0.45 -11.54
C LEU A 55 -15.97 1.81 -11.01
N VAL A 56 -14.65 1.99 -10.99
CA VAL A 56 -14.02 3.30 -10.74
C VAL A 56 -13.97 4.06 -12.06
N LYS A 57 -14.48 5.29 -12.08
CA LYS A 57 -14.47 6.17 -13.23
C LYS A 57 -13.71 7.46 -12.95
N ALA A 58 -13.02 7.96 -13.96
CA ALA A 58 -12.32 9.24 -13.90
C ALA A 58 -13.30 10.40 -13.74
N VAL A 59 -12.83 11.47 -13.10
CA VAL A 59 -13.49 12.77 -13.02
C VAL A 59 -12.80 13.75 -13.98
N GLU A 60 -13.53 14.75 -14.48
CA GLU A 60 -12.95 15.78 -15.34
C GLU A 60 -12.17 16.83 -14.55
N ASP A 61 -12.68 17.15 -13.37
CA ASP A 61 -12.06 18.04 -12.40
C ASP A 61 -12.41 17.63 -10.98
N ALA A 62 -11.58 18.06 -10.04
CA ALA A 62 -11.85 17.93 -8.62
C ALA A 62 -11.37 19.15 -7.85
N ARG A 63 -12.09 19.48 -6.77
CA ARG A 63 -11.71 20.50 -5.80
C ARG A 63 -11.67 19.89 -4.41
N VAL A 64 -10.61 20.22 -3.68
CA VAL A 64 -10.43 19.79 -2.29
C VAL A 64 -10.25 21.03 -1.41
N ILE A 65 -11.09 21.14 -0.38
CA ILE A 65 -10.98 22.16 0.66
C ILE A 65 -10.55 21.48 1.94
N CYS A 66 -9.41 21.90 2.50
CA CYS A 66 -8.88 21.39 3.75
C CYS A 66 -9.11 22.40 4.88
N THR A 67 -9.70 21.94 5.97
CA THR A 67 -9.82 22.72 7.21
C THR A 67 -9.05 22.05 8.34
N VAL A 68 -8.29 22.84 9.09
CA VAL A 68 -7.58 22.42 10.30
C VAL A 68 -8.08 23.26 11.46
N ASN A 69 -8.57 22.59 12.51
CA ASN A 69 -9.19 23.25 13.69
C ASN A 69 -10.29 24.25 13.30
N GLY A 70 -11.11 23.88 12.30
CA GLY A 70 -12.21 24.71 11.81
C GLY A 70 -11.78 25.89 10.91
N LYS A 71 -10.49 26.06 10.66
CA LYS A 71 -9.96 27.11 9.76
C LYS A 71 -9.55 26.50 8.42
N GLU A 72 -10.02 27.08 7.33
CA GLU A 72 -9.56 26.71 5.98
C GLU A 72 -8.06 27.02 5.82
N VAL A 73 -7.29 26.02 5.42
CA VAL A 73 -5.85 26.10 5.19
C VAL A 73 -5.48 25.87 3.73
N ALA A 74 -6.34 25.19 2.97
CA ALA A 74 -6.17 25.01 1.54
C ALA A 74 -7.52 24.91 0.82
N ASP A 75 -7.54 25.42 -0.41
CA ASP A 75 -8.64 25.30 -1.39
C ASP A 75 -8.01 25.12 -2.76
N VAL A 76 -7.99 23.90 -3.27
CA VAL A 76 -7.25 23.54 -4.49
C VAL A 76 -8.19 22.85 -5.48
N SER A 77 -8.15 23.31 -6.72
CA SER A 77 -8.86 22.71 -7.85
C SER A 77 -7.87 22.22 -8.90
N VAL A 78 -8.11 21.01 -9.42
CA VAL A 78 -7.29 20.38 -10.45
C VAL A 78 -8.21 19.88 -11.56
N ARG A 79 -7.80 19.99 -12.82
CA ARG A 79 -8.47 19.38 -13.95
C ARG A 79 -7.61 18.26 -14.51
N THR A 80 -8.23 17.15 -14.88
CA THR A 80 -7.53 16.02 -15.49
C THR A 80 -6.73 16.43 -16.73
N ALA A 81 -7.27 17.37 -17.53
CA ALA A 81 -6.59 17.89 -18.71
C ALA A 81 -5.32 18.70 -18.42
N ASP A 82 -5.12 19.16 -17.19
CA ASP A 82 -3.94 19.94 -16.79
C ASP A 82 -2.81 19.07 -16.21
N LEU A 83 -3.09 17.76 -16.04
CA LEU A 83 -2.06 16.82 -15.58
C LEU A 83 -1.01 16.58 -16.68
N PRO A 84 0.28 16.50 -16.33
CA PRO A 84 1.31 16.10 -17.28
C PRO A 84 1.00 14.74 -17.92
N GLU A 85 1.30 14.57 -19.21
CA GLU A 85 1.14 13.26 -19.91
C GLU A 85 1.84 12.09 -19.21
N GLN A 86 2.84 12.37 -18.40
CA GLN A 86 3.56 11.40 -17.57
C GLN A 86 2.68 10.66 -16.57
N TYR A 87 1.52 11.22 -16.20
CA TYR A 87 0.53 10.50 -15.38
C TYR A 87 -0.24 9.42 -16.16
N SER A 88 -0.08 9.37 -17.49
CA SER A 88 -0.68 8.34 -18.33
C SER A 88 0.12 7.03 -18.36
N ASP A 89 1.38 7.05 -17.92
CA ASP A 89 2.26 5.87 -17.93
C ASP A 89 2.47 5.26 -16.53
N TYR A 90 2.30 4.01 -16.47
CA TYR A 90 2.36 2.94 -15.48
C TYR A 90 3.26 3.08 -14.23
N SER A 91 3.96 4.17 -14.00
CA SER A 91 5.14 4.16 -13.12
C SER A 91 5.07 4.95 -11.83
N ASP A 92 4.03 5.75 -11.57
CA ASP A 92 3.99 6.53 -10.31
C ASP A 92 3.17 5.85 -9.21
N TRP A 93 3.67 4.70 -8.75
CA TRP A 93 3.21 3.99 -7.55
C TRP A 93 3.46 4.76 -6.24
N THR A 94 4.08 5.94 -6.32
CA THR A 94 4.52 6.73 -5.17
C THR A 94 3.40 7.44 -4.43
N VAL A 95 2.22 7.60 -5.01
CA VAL A 95 1.14 8.40 -4.40
C VAL A 95 0.42 7.67 -3.27
N MET A 96 0.47 6.32 -3.23
CA MET A 96 -0.20 5.56 -2.16
C MET A 96 0.60 4.33 -1.72
N PRO A 97 1.62 4.49 -0.88
CA PRO A 97 2.49 3.39 -0.47
C PRO A 97 1.78 2.26 0.31
N LEU A 98 0.58 2.49 0.82
CA LEU A 98 -0.21 1.48 1.54
C LEU A 98 -1.20 0.71 0.64
N MET A 99 -1.35 1.10 -0.62
CA MET A 99 -2.34 0.50 -1.53
C MET A 99 -1.73 -0.19 -2.75
N SER A 100 -0.40 -0.32 -2.81
CA SER A 100 0.28 -0.71 -4.05
C SER A 100 -0.04 -2.12 -4.55
N ASP A 101 -0.52 -3.04 -3.72
CA ASP A 101 -0.53 -4.45 -4.12
C ASP A 101 -1.88 -5.18 -4.12
N GLY A 102 -2.94 -4.61 -3.60
CA GLY A 102 -4.24 -5.28 -3.55
C GLY A 102 -5.33 -4.63 -4.41
N LEU A 103 -5.36 -3.33 -4.42
CA LEU A 103 -6.20 -2.56 -5.32
C LEU A 103 -5.28 -1.95 -6.38
N LYS A 104 -5.21 -2.54 -7.55
CA LYS A 104 -4.74 -1.85 -8.76
C LYS A 104 -5.72 -0.70 -9.00
N LEU A 105 -5.55 0.37 -8.26
CA LEU A 105 -6.21 1.63 -8.52
C LEU A 105 -5.68 2.08 -9.87
N ASP A 106 -6.51 1.94 -10.88
CA ASP A 106 -6.21 2.34 -12.24
C ASP A 106 -5.96 3.87 -12.20
N HIS A 107 -4.69 4.28 -12.22
CA HIS A 107 -4.27 5.68 -12.14
C HIS A 107 -4.94 6.55 -13.22
N HIS A 108 -5.35 5.96 -14.34
CA HIS A 108 -6.15 6.61 -15.38
C HIS A 108 -7.55 7.02 -14.90
N ARG A 109 -7.99 6.55 -13.74
CA ARG A 109 -9.35 6.78 -13.23
C ARG A 109 -9.40 7.55 -11.93
N GLN A 110 -8.25 7.89 -11.34
CA GLN A 110 -8.18 8.66 -10.10
C GLN A 110 -7.41 9.95 -10.32
N LEU A 111 -8.04 11.06 -10.01
CA LEU A 111 -7.44 12.38 -10.10
C LEU A 111 -6.74 12.71 -8.77
N PRO A 112 -5.39 12.78 -8.73
CA PRO A 112 -4.67 13.22 -7.55
C PRO A 112 -4.84 14.73 -7.36
N VAL A 113 -5.23 15.14 -6.16
CA VAL A 113 -5.29 16.54 -5.75
C VAL A 113 -4.29 16.74 -4.62
N THR A 114 -3.26 17.50 -4.90
CA THR A 114 -2.18 17.81 -3.96
C THR A 114 -2.36 19.22 -3.41
N PHE A 115 -2.29 19.39 -2.10
CA PHE A 115 -2.52 20.67 -1.42
C PHE A 115 -1.58 20.85 -0.23
N PRO A 116 -1.23 22.11 0.13
CA PRO A 116 -0.40 22.40 1.30
C PRO A 116 -1.25 22.27 2.59
N ALA A 117 -0.75 21.52 3.55
CA ALA A 117 -1.29 21.48 4.91
C ALA A 117 -0.25 20.91 5.88
N SER A 118 0.23 21.75 6.79
CA SER A 118 1.09 21.35 7.90
C SER A 118 0.22 20.92 9.08
N LEU A 119 0.39 19.68 9.52
CA LEU A 119 -0.43 19.04 10.54
C LEU A 119 0.37 18.81 11.82
N ARG A 120 -0.29 18.92 12.97
CA ARG A 120 0.30 18.70 14.30
C ARG A 120 -0.52 17.68 15.08
N PRO A 121 0.09 16.88 15.94
CA PRO A 121 -0.64 15.97 16.81
C PRO A 121 -1.76 16.70 17.57
N GLY A 122 -2.94 16.09 17.57
CA GLY A 122 -4.16 16.66 18.18
C GLY A 122 -4.97 17.62 17.29
N ASP A 123 -4.46 18.06 16.14
CA ASP A 123 -5.23 18.87 15.20
C ASP A 123 -6.45 18.11 14.69
N LYS A 124 -7.54 18.85 14.46
CA LYS A 124 -8.79 18.36 13.87
C LYS A 124 -8.80 18.71 12.39
N VAL A 125 -8.81 17.71 11.53
CA VAL A 125 -8.74 17.85 10.07
C VAL A 125 -10.06 17.40 9.46
N ARG A 126 -10.58 18.18 8.53
CA ARG A 126 -11.73 17.82 7.70
C ARG A 126 -11.48 18.23 6.26
N LEU A 127 -11.81 17.34 5.33
CA LEU A 127 -11.75 17.60 3.91
C LEU A 127 -13.15 17.68 3.32
N GLN A 128 -13.35 18.60 2.37
CA GLN A 128 -14.53 18.65 1.53
C GLN A 128 -14.10 18.41 0.08
N PHE A 129 -14.91 17.68 -0.66
CA PHE A 129 -14.63 17.24 -2.01
C PHE A 129 -15.74 17.67 -2.95
N GLU A 130 -15.37 18.22 -4.10
CA GLU A 130 -16.26 18.45 -5.21
C GLU A 130 -15.64 17.84 -6.47
N ALA A 131 -16.47 17.32 -7.38
CA ALA A 131 -16.03 16.81 -8.66
C ALA A 131 -17.02 17.15 -9.76
N ASN A 132 -16.52 17.17 -11.02
CA ASN A 132 -17.28 17.48 -12.23
C ASN A 132 -18.11 18.77 -12.06
N GLN A 133 -17.39 19.89 -11.82
CA GLN A 133 -17.94 21.24 -11.65
C GLN A 133 -18.97 21.31 -10.49
N GLY A 134 -18.73 20.54 -9.43
CA GLY A 134 -19.58 20.49 -8.26
C GLY A 134 -20.86 19.67 -8.40
N ALA A 135 -20.97 18.86 -9.47
CA ALA A 135 -22.08 17.92 -9.64
C ALA A 135 -22.09 16.85 -8.53
N TYR A 136 -20.91 16.48 -8.04
CA TYR A 136 -20.74 15.54 -6.95
C TYR A 136 -20.06 16.24 -5.78
N LYS A 137 -20.59 16.07 -4.57
CA LYS A 137 -20.04 16.65 -3.34
C LYS A 137 -20.01 15.62 -2.24
N ALA A 138 -18.93 15.64 -1.48
CA ALA A 138 -18.74 14.78 -0.32
C ALA A 138 -17.83 15.47 0.72
N ALA A 139 -17.74 14.92 1.92
CA ALA A 139 -16.82 15.39 2.94
C ALA A 139 -16.29 14.21 3.75
N SER A 140 -15.06 14.32 4.25
CA SER A 140 -14.59 13.37 5.27
C SER A 140 -15.31 13.63 6.61
N SER A 141 -15.39 12.62 7.46
CA SER A 141 -15.58 12.84 8.88
C SER A 141 -14.43 13.71 9.42
N GLU A 142 -14.60 14.28 10.61
CA GLU A 142 -13.52 14.96 11.30
C GLU A 142 -12.50 13.94 11.79
N MET A 143 -11.25 14.10 11.35
CA MET A 143 -10.11 13.25 11.72
C MET A 143 -9.27 13.97 12.77
N THR A 144 -8.70 13.22 13.70
CA THR A 144 -7.73 13.77 14.66
C THR A 144 -6.34 13.30 14.27
N VAL A 145 -5.39 14.21 14.11
CA VAL A 145 -3.98 13.86 13.87
C VAL A 145 -3.48 13.04 15.06
N PRO A 146 -3.05 11.80 14.83
CA PRO A 146 -2.61 10.92 15.92
C PRO A 146 -1.35 11.45 16.62
N GLU A 147 -1.20 11.07 17.86
CA GLU A 147 0.04 11.32 18.61
C GLU A 147 1.21 10.50 18.02
N PRO A 148 2.46 10.96 18.21
CA PRO A 148 3.62 10.28 17.70
C PRO A 148 3.75 8.83 18.21
N VAL A 149 4.20 7.96 17.34
CA VAL A 149 4.66 6.61 17.66
C VAL A 149 6.18 6.56 17.52
N SER A 150 6.80 5.56 18.13
CA SER A 150 8.25 5.37 18.02
C SER A 150 8.62 3.91 17.81
N ILE A 151 9.74 3.71 17.14
CA ILE A 151 10.41 2.42 17.01
C ILE A 151 11.67 2.52 17.90
N ALA A 152 11.70 1.77 19.01
CA ALA A 152 12.76 1.90 20.01
C ALA A 152 14.06 1.22 19.61
N LYS A 153 13.95 0.11 18.88
CA LYS A 153 15.10 -0.68 18.43
C LYS A 153 14.79 -1.32 17.10
N VAL A 154 15.80 -1.39 16.25
CA VAL A 154 15.74 -2.12 14.96
C VAL A 154 16.98 -2.96 14.83
N ASP A 155 16.82 -4.20 14.38
CA ASP A 155 17.91 -5.04 13.93
C ASP A 155 17.47 -5.96 12.79
N THR A 156 18.41 -6.69 12.21
CA THR A 156 18.16 -7.66 11.15
C THR A 156 18.71 -9.03 11.55
N ALA A 157 18.08 -10.08 11.05
CA ALA A 157 18.59 -11.45 11.16
C ALA A 157 18.31 -12.21 9.87
N ARG A 158 19.21 -13.14 9.52
CA ARG A 158 18.96 -14.11 8.47
C ARG A 158 18.23 -15.30 9.08
N VAL A 159 17.05 -15.59 8.58
CA VAL A 159 16.23 -16.69 9.07
C VAL A 159 15.94 -17.66 7.95
N THR A 160 15.67 -18.89 8.33
CA THR A 160 15.28 -19.96 7.42
C THR A 160 13.92 -20.48 7.88
N VAL A 161 12.91 -20.35 7.03
CA VAL A 161 11.56 -20.87 7.25
C VAL A 161 11.41 -22.16 6.47
N ARG A 162 10.99 -23.22 7.16
CA ARG A 162 10.82 -24.53 6.59
C ARG A 162 9.35 -24.83 6.41
N HIS A 163 8.93 -24.95 5.18
CA HIS A 163 7.61 -25.44 4.78
C HIS A 163 7.60 -26.96 4.62
N ILE A 164 6.46 -27.53 4.27
CA ILE A 164 6.33 -28.99 4.11
C ILE A 164 7.25 -29.52 3.02
N ASP A 165 7.29 -28.84 1.86
CA ASP A 165 8.00 -29.30 0.65
C ASP A 165 9.17 -28.41 0.23
N TRP A 166 9.35 -27.22 0.84
CA TRP A 166 10.42 -26.29 0.50
C TRP A 166 10.96 -25.55 1.71
N THR A 167 12.00 -24.77 1.50
CA THR A 167 12.64 -23.98 2.54
C THR A 167 13.01 -22.61 1.96
N ASP A 168 12.52 -21.56 2.61
CA ASP A 168 12.83 -20.19 2.28
C ASP A 168 13.83 -19.58 3.24
N ARG A 169 14.59 -18.62 2.73
CA ARG A 169 15.53 -17.84 3.52
C ARG A 169 15.14 -16.38 3.41
N TYR A 170 15.01 -15.73 4.54
CA TYR A 170 14.59 -14.33 4.60
C TYR A 170 15.62 -13.46 5.31
N LEU A 171 15.70 -12.21 4.88
CA LEU A 171 16.17 -11.14 5.73
C LEU A 171 15.00 -10.73 6.62
N GLN A 172 15.06 -11.10 7.90
CA GLN A 172 14.06 -10.73 8.89
C GLN A 172 14.43 -9.39 9.51
N LEU A 173 13.55 -8.41 9.39
CA LEU A 173 13.62 -7.16 10.10
C LEU A 173 12.92 -7.31 11.45
N ARG A 174 13.54 -6.80 12.49
CA ARG A 174 13.02 -6.83 13.86
C ARG A 174 12.89 -5.42 14.38
N ALA A 175 11.74 -5.14 15.01
CA ALA A 175 11.44 -3.82 15.52
C ALA A 175 10.77 -3.92 16.90
N ASP A 176 11.26 -3.14 17.86
CA ASP A 176 10.63 -2.98 19.16
C ASP A 176 9.73 -1.74 19.15
N VAL A 177 8.44 -1.95 19.37
CA VAL A 177 7.43 -0.89 19.44
C VAL A 177 6.95 -0.79 20.88
N PRO A 178 7.29 0.29 21.61
CA PRO A 178 6.83 0.50 22.98
C PRO A 178 5.33 0.83 23.01
N ASP A 179 4.65 0.28 23.99
CA ASP A 179 3.24 0.56 24.25
C ASP A 179 3.03 1.99 24.80
N ARG A 180 1.95 2.61 24.35
CA ARG A 180 1.45 3.88 24.88
C ARG A 180 0.41 3.61 25.96
N LYS A 181 0.85 3.58 27.19
CA LYS A 181 0.03 3.20 28.33
C LYS A 181 -1.21 4.09 28.50
N GLY A 182 -2.34 3.42 28.78
CA GLY A 182 -3.59 4.06 29.16
C GLY A 182 -4.54 4.38 28.02
N GLU A 183 -4.19 4.02 26.81
CA GLU A 183 -5.00 4.15 25.60
C GLU A 183 -4.97 2.85 24.83
N GLU A 184 -6.01 2.57 24.05
CA GLU A 184 -6.03 1.51 23.06
C GLU A 184 -5.51 2.08 21.75
N ASN A 185 -4.47 1.49 21.19
CA ASN A 185 -3.78 2.03 20.02
C ASN A 185 -3.83 1.06 18.86
N TRP A 186 -3.93 1.62 17.65
CA TRP A 186 -3.92 0.88 16.38
C TRP A 186 -2.79 1.35 15.49
N TYR A 187 -2.19 0.40 14.81
CA TYR A 187 -1.00 0.63 14.02
C TYR A 187 -1.11 -0.02 12.64
N SER A 188 -0.44 0.59 11.67
CA SER A 188 -0.06 -0.07 10.44
C SER A 188 1.46 -0.05 10.29
N ILE A 189 2.02 -1.12 9.73
CA ILE A 189 3.45 -1.23 9.47
C ILE A 189 3.66 -1.68 8.03
N SER A 190 4.61 -1.04 7.36
CA SER A 190 5.04 -1.39 6.01
C SER A 190 6.55 -1.33 5.89
N LEU A 191 7.07 -2.01 4.89
CA LEU A 191 8.49 -2.06 4.58
C LEU A 191 8.74 -1.42 3.23
N ARG A 192 9.82 -0.65 3.12
CA ARG A 192 10.24 -0.06 1.86
C ARG A 192 11.68 -0.41 1.56
N ASN A 193 11.95 -0.64 0.30
CA ASN A 193 13.27 -0.85 -0.26
C ASN A 193 13.64 0.35 -1.11
N ILE A 194 14.69 1.07 -0.71
CA ILE A 194 15.12 2.29 -1.38
C ILE A 194 16.52 2.06 -1.94
N SER A 195 16.61 2.13 -3.26
CA SER A 195 17.87 2.10 -4.00
C SER A 195 18.12 3.47 -4.62
N GLU A 196 19.29 4.04 -4.37
CA GLU A 196 19.71 5.33 -4.94
C GLU A 196 20.99 5.12 -5.75
N GLY A 197 20.92 5.46 -7.05
CA GLY A 197 22.01 5.23 -7.99
C GLY A 197 22.57 6.52 -8.60
N TRP A 198 23.88 6.54 -8.81
CA TRP A 198 24.61 7.58 -9.55
C TRP A 198 25.23 6.93 -10.79
N TYR A 199 24.70 7.28 -11.94
CA TYR A 199 25.15 6.80 -13.24
C TYR A 199 26.19 7.75 -13.81
N SER A 200 27.37 7.24 -14.07
CA SER A 200 28.45 7.95 -14.76
C SER A 200 28.37 7.66 -16.27
N PHE A 201 28.46 8.73 -17.09
CA PHE A 201 28.38 8.59 -18.53
C PHE A 201 29.77 8.40 -19.17
N LEU A 202 29.83 7.68 -20.29
CA LEU A 202 31.05 7.48 -21.07
C LEU A 202 31.59 8.78 -21.68
N ASP A 203 30.73 9.75 -21.92
CA ASP A 203 31.12 11.07 -22.44
C ASP A 203 31.76 12.01 -21.40
N GLY A 204 31.83 11.55 -20.13
CA GLY A 204 32.38 12.34 -19.03
C GLY A 204 31.48 13.48 -18.57
N GLY A 205 30.21 13.45 -18.95
CA GLY A 205 29.19 14.40 -18.44
C GLY A 205 28.92 14.21 -16.94
N PRO A 206 28.08 15.08 -16.33
CA PRO A 206 27.73 14.98 -14.93
C PRO A 206 27.01 13.66 -14.64
N ASP A 207 27.28 13.08 -13.47
CA ASP A 207 26.60 11.88 -13.01
C ASP A 207 25.08 12.13 -12.92
N LEU A 208 24.32 11.14 -13.34
CA LEU A 208 22.87 11.13 -13.23
C LEU A 208 22.45 10.46 -11.92
N PHE A 209 21.68 11.16 -11.12
CA PHE A 209 21.06 10.59 -9.92
C PHE A 209 19.66 10.08 -10.20
N VAL A 210 19.39 8.85 -9.79
CA VAL A 210 18.06 8.22 -9.77
C VAL A 210 17.82 7.57 -8.43
N SER A 211 16.57 7.52 -8.03
CA SER A 211 16.13 6.83 -6.82
C SER A 211 14.89 6.01 -7.14
N VAL A 212 14.86 4.79 -6.66
CA VAL A 212 13.72 3.89 -6.74
C VAL A 212 13.31 3.50 -5.32
N ASP A 213 12.02 3.56 -5.08
CA ASP A 213 11.42 3.32 -3.79
C ASP A 213 10.26 2.32 -3.96
N ASN A 214 10.52 1.08 -3.57
CA ASN A 214 9.58 -0.02 -3.72
C ASN A 214 9.03 -0.45 -2.35
N THR A 215 7.73 -0.69 -2.28
CA THR A 215 7.14 -1.37 -1.13
C THR A 215 7.53 -2.85 -1.15
N LEU A 216 7.94 -3.38 -0.01
CA LEU A 216 8.27 -4.78 0.15
C LEU A 216 7.10 -5.54 0.75
N TYR A 217 6.93 -6.77 0.30
CA TYR A 217 6.05 -7.71 0.95
C TYR A 217 6.62 -8.19 2.29
N ILE A 218 5.74 -8.36 3.28
CA ILE A 218 6.04 -9.05 4.52
C ILE A 218 5.60 -10.50 4.31
N HIS A 219 6.55 -11.41 4.31
CA HIS A 219 6.33 -12.83 4.02
C HIS A 219 6.18 -13.65 5.28
N ASP A 220 5.44 -14.75 5.19
CA ASP A 220 5.33 -15.77 6.24
C ASP A 220 5.20 -15.17 7.64
N LEU A 221 4.09 -14.50 7.86
CA LEU A 221 3.79 -13.87 9.14
C LEU A 221 3.61 -14.96 10.21
N ASP A 222 4.61 -15.13 11.04
CA ASP A 222 4.58 -15.98 12.24
C ASP A 222 4.58 -15.19 13.55
N ASP A 223 4.61 -13.87 13.45
CA ASP A 223 4.58 -12.97 14.59
C ASP A 223 3.16 -12.84 15.16
N PRO A 224 2.93 -13.20 16.44
CA PRO A 224 1.59 -13.20 17.02
C PRO A 224 0.88 -11.85 17.00
N VAL A 225 1.63 -10.73 17.08
CA VAL A 225 1.07 -9.38 17.04
C VAL A 225 0.61 -9.04 15.63
N LEU A 226 1.41 -9.38 14.63
CA LEU A 226 1.08 -9.12 13.23
C LEU A 226 0.00 -10.06 12.71
N LEU A 227 -0.04 -11.30 13.16
CA LEU A 227 -1.07 -12.28 12.78
C LEU A 227 -2.47 -11.86 13.24
N ASP A 228 -2.61 -11.34 14.47
CA ASP A 228 -3.91 -11.01 15.05
C ASP A 228 -4.71 -10.00 14.20
N GLY A 229 -4.03 -9.01 13.63
CA GLY A 229 -4.64 -8.01 12.74
C GLY A 229 -4.78 -8.43 11.28
N ASN A 230 -4.16 -9.54 10.88
CA ASN A 230 -3.94 -9.86 9.46
C ASN A 230 -4.40 -11.27 9.05
N MET A 231 -5.13 -11.97 9.90
CA MET A 231 -5.80 -13.23 9.52
C MET A 231 -6.84 -12.93 8.44
N GLY A 232 -6.52 -13.31 7.21
CA GLY A 232 -7.41 -13.20 6.06
C GLY A 232 -8.07 -14.54 5.72
N ALA A 233 -8.82 -14.58 4.63
CA ALA A 233 -9.43 -15.81 4.12
C ALA A 233 -8.37 -16.85 3.71
N ASP A 234 -7.17 -16.41 3.36
CA ASP A 234 -6.03 -17.26 2.98
C ASP A 234 -5.55 -18.15 4.13
N ASP A 235 -5.67 -17.67 5.38
CA ASP A 235 -5.32 -18.45 6.57
C ASP A 235 -6.26 -19.64 6.79
N LEU A 236 -7.39 -19.68 6.10
CA LEU A 236 -8.36 -20.77 6.15
C LEU A 236 -8.19 -21.79 5.01
N THR A 237 -7.40 -21.45 3.99
CA THR A 237 -7.11 -22.37 2.88
C THR A 237 -5.90 -23.23 3.23
N PHE A 238 -6.11 -24.55 3.26
CA PHE A 238 -5.07 -25.55 3.55
C PHE A 238 -3.89 -25.56 2.56
N PHE A 239 -3.89 -24.70 1.54
CA PHE A 239 -2.99 -24.81 0.40
C PHE A 239 -2.16 -23.56 0.11
N ASP A 240 -2.45 -22.40 0.72
CA ASP A 240 -1.63 -21.20 0.55
C ASP A 240 -1.34 -20.54 1.89
N PHE A 241 -0.14 -20.80 2.40
CA PHE A 241 0.35 -20.25 3.66
C PHE A 241 0.99 -18.87 3.52
N SER A 242 0.78 -18.22 2.38
CA SER A 242 1.37 -16.92 2.13
C SER A 242 0.56 -15.81 2.81
N GLY A 243 0.69 -15.66 4.10
CA GLY A 243 0.30 -14.43 4.81
C GLY A 243 1.08 -13.21 4.31
N ASN A 244 1.32 -13.14 2.99
CA ASN A 244 2.10 -12.11 2.33
C ASN A 244 1.28 -10.84 2.17
N GLY A 245 1.88 -9.69 2.46
CA GLY A 245 1.21 -8.41 2.25
C GLY A 245 2.18 -7.25 2.25
N SER A 246 1.82 -6.21 1.54
CA SER A 246 2.60 -4.96 1.46
C SER A 246 2.56 -4.16 2.76
N PHE A 247 1.62 -4.48 3.64
CA PHE A 247 1.52 -3.91 4.98
C PHE A 247 0.90 -4.92 5.93
N ALA A 248 1.09 -4.70 7.23
CA ALA A 248 0.35 -5.36 8.29
C ALA A 248 -0.29 -4.32 9.21
N CYS A 249 -1.44 -4.63 9.79
CA CYS A 249 -2.10 -3.80 10.79
C CYS A 249 -2.32 -4.57 12.08
N PHE A 250 -2.18 -3.92 13.23
CA PHE A 250 -2.27 -4.55 14.53
C PHE A 250 -2.71 -3.55 15.60
N SER A 251 -3.11 -4.07 16.76
CA SER A 251 -3.41 -3.28 17.96
C SER A 251 -2.44 -3.61 19.08
N ASP A 252 -2.41 -2.77 20.10
CA ASP A 252 -1.59 -3.00 21.30
C ASP A 252 -2.12 -4.07 22.25
N GLN A 253 -3.30 -4.63 21.98
CA GLN A 253 -3.90 -5.69 22.78
C GLN A 253 -3.02 -6.94 22.93
N MET A 254 -2.17 -7.19 21.94
CA MET A 254 -1.24 -8.33 21.93
C MET A 254 0.14 -8.01 22.50
N PHE A 255 0.37 -6.77 22.95
CA PHE A 255 1.67 -6.38 23.49
C PHE A 255 1.93 -7.05 24.82
N ARG A 256 3.12 -7.61 24.96
CA ARG A 256 3.55 -8.23 26.22
C ARG A 256 4.58 -7.31 26.89
N ASP A 257 4.44 -7.17 28.20
CA ASP A 257 5.36 -6.35 29.00
C ASP A 257 5.50 -4.90 28.52
N GLY A 258 4.45 -4.36 27.86
CA GLY A 258 4.42 -3.00 27.36
C GLY A 258 5.31 -2.75 26.13
N THR A 259 5.63 -3.78 25.35
CA THR A 259 6.41 -3.65 24.11
C THR A 259 6.02 -4.77 23.13
N ALA A 260 5.82 -4.44 21.86
CA ALA A 260 5.79 -5.44 20.80
C ALA A 260 7.19 -5.67 20.23
N HIS A 261 7.57 -6.94 20.09
CA HIS A 261 8.83 -7.36 19.47
C HIS A 261 8.53 -7.94 18.10
N LEU A 262 8.31 -7.05 17.12
CA LEU A 262 7.86 -7.42 15.79
C LEU A 262 8.95 -8.11 14.97
N LYS A 263 8.55 -9.11 14.18
CA LYS A 263 9.41 -9.84 13.24
C LYS A 263 8.75 -9.86 11.87
N MET A 264 9.45 -9.33 10.88
CA MET A 264 8.97 -9.17 9.51
C MET A 264 9.98 -9.78 8.54
N ASN A 265 9.58 -10.80 7.81
CA ASN A 265 10.40 -11.42 6.79
C ASN A 265 10.27 -10.61 5.48
N ALA A 266 11.36 -9.97 5.03
CA ALA A 266 11.32 -9.00 3.94
C ALA A 266 11.73 -9.56 2.57
N PHE A 267 12.72 -10.42 2.52
CA PHE A 267 13.26 -10.97 1.28
C PHE A 267 13.44 -12.47 1.35
N SER A 268 13.21 -13.14 0.24
CA SER A 268 13.60 -14.52 0.03
C SER A 268 14.93 -14.60 -0.75
N SER A 269 15.73 -15.49 -0.44
CA SER A 269 17.12 -15.90 -0.57
C SER A 269 17.94 -15.66 -1.84
N TRP A 270 17.60 -14.90 -2.83
CA TRP A 270 18.30 -15.09 -4.09
C TRP A 270 19.27 -13.99 -4.55
N ASN A 271 19.31 -12.80 -3.97
CA ASN A 271 20.33 -11.77 -4.28
C ASN A 271 20.03 -10.40 -3.63
N ASP A 272 19.23 -10.34 -2.60
CA ASP A 272 18.40 -9.16 -2.35
C ASP A 272 18.98 -8.22 -1.29
N GLU A 273 20.25 -8.42 -0.91
CA GLU A 273 20.92 -7.54 0.07
C GLU A 273 21.67 -6.38 -0.60
N GLY A 274 21.60 -6.29 -1.93
CA GLY A 274 22.22 -5.22 -2.71
C GLY A 274 21.21 -4.27 -3.34
N PRO A 275 21.68 -3.16 -3.93
CA PRO A 275 20.84 -2.23 -4.66
C PRO A 275 20.11 -2.88 -5.83
N ASP A 276 18.88 -2.45 -6.08
CA ASP A 276 18.11 -2.89 -7.23
C ASP A 276 18.53 -2.14 -8.49
N PHE A 277 19.62 -2.60 -9.11
CA PHE A 277 20.16 -2.02 -10.34
C PHE A 277 19.20 -2.11 -11.51
N MET A 278 18.31 -3.12 -11.54
CA MET A 278 17.35 -3.29 -12.62
C MET A 278 16.27 -2.20 -12.58
N SER A 279 15.67 -1.97 -11.40
CA SER A 279 14.71 -0.89 -11.23
C SER A 279 15.34 0.49 -11.38
N LEU A 280 16.57 0.68 -10.90
CA LEU A 280 17.33 1.92 -11.14
C LEU A 280 17.55 2.18 -12.64
N GLY A 281 17.90 1.14 -13.41
CA GLY A 281 18.05 1.23 -14.86
C GLY A 281 16.74 1.56 -15.57
N ALA A 282 15.64 0.93 -15.18
CA ALA A 282 14.31 1.23 -15.71
C ALA A 282 13.92 2.69 -15.45
N GLU A 283 14.22 3.23 -14.28
CA GLU A 283 13.96 4.63 -13.93
C GLU A 283 14.79 5.61 -14.79
N VAL A 284 16.03 5.26 -15.11
CA VAL A 284 16.85 6.04 -16.05
C VAL A 284 16.18 6.10 -17.42
N LEU A 285 15.76 4.96 -17.95
CA LEU A 285 15.10 4.89 -19.26
C LEU A 285 13.78 5.68 -19.27
N ARG A 286 13.02 5.60 -18.20
CA ARG A 286 11.79 6.37 -18.05
C ARG A 286 12.01 7.88 -18.11
N ARG A 287 13.06 8.39 -17.44
CA ARG A 287 13.35 9.82 -17.37
C ARG A 287 13.98 10.39 -18.63
N TYR A 288 14.88 9.65 -19.25
CA TYR A 288 15.74 10.15 -20.33
C TYR A 288 15.46 9.49 -21.68
N GLY A 289 14.62 8.47 -21.70
CA GLY A 289 14.32 7.73 -22.93
C GLY A 289 15.47 6.86 -23.40
N TYR A 290 15.11 5.84 -24.19
CA TYR A 290 16.08 4.83 -24.67
C TYR A 290 17.12 5.42 -25.64
N THR A 291 16.71 6.34 -26.52
CA THR A 291 17.59 6.94 -27.54
C THR A 291 18.69 7.78 -26.90
N GLU A 292 18.35 8.64 -25.94
CA GLU A 292 19.33 9.50 -25.27
C GLU A 292 20.32 8.67 -24.44
N THR A 293 19.83 7.64 -23.74
CA THR A 293 20.70 6.74 -22.97
C THR A 293 21.62 5.91 -23.84
N GLN A 294 21.18 5.51 -25.07
CA GLN A 294 22.03 4.82 -26.04
C GLN A 294 23.13 5.69 -26.61
N GLU A 295 22.81 6.94 -26.93
CA GLU A 295 23.78 7.87 -27.52
C GLU A 295 24.91 8.21 -26.57
N ARG A 296 24.59 8.46 -25.29
CA ARG A 296 25.58 8.84 -24.28
C ARG A 296 26.33 7.63 -23.73
N GLY A 297 25.66 6.51 -23.53
CA GLY A 297 26.20 5.32 -22.88
C GLY A 297 26.58 5.53 -21.44
N PHE A 298 26.54 4.44 -20.65
CA PHE A 298 26.95 4.47 -19.24
C PHE A 298 28.24 3.69 -19.03
N ASP A 299 29.11 4.21 -18.15
CA ASP A 299 30.30 3.52 -17.68
C ASP A 299 29.97 2.61 -16.50
N ARG A 300 29.34 3.19 -15.48
CA ARG A 300 29.00 2.48 -14.25
C ARG A 300 27.82 3.13 -13.52
N CYS A 301 27.19 2.34 -12.64
CA CYS A 301 26.29 2.80 -11.61
C CYS A 301 26.89 2.49 -10.24
N ARG A 302 26.95 3.48 -9.36
CA ARG A 302 27.22 3.32 -7.93
C ARG A 302 25.92 3.51 -7.19
N ALA A 303 25.51 2.52 -6.41
CA ALA A 303 24.24 2.59 -5.72
C ALA A 303 24.36 2.29 -4.24
N THR A 304 23.56 2.99 -3.46
CA THR A 304 23.28 2.71 -2.06
C THR A 304 21.95 2.01 -1.92
N HIS A 305 21.81 1.23 -0.85
CA HIS A 305 20.63 0.45 -0.59
C HIS A 305 20.25 0.58 0.88
N ARG A 306 18.98 0.86 1.13
CA ARG A 306 18.44 0.90 2.50
C ARG A 306 17.04 0.36 2.57
N LEU A 307 16.72 -0.20 3.71
CA LEU A 307 15.36 -0.57 4.09
C LEU A 307 14.78 0.48 5.04
N GLU A 308 13.50 0.73 4.91
CA GLU A 308 12.75 1.52 5.88
C GLU A 308 11.62 0.67 6.46
N ILE A 309 11.53 0.68 7.79
CA ILE A 309 10.35 0.23 8.52
C ILE A 309 9.52 1.47 8.80
N ARG A 310 8.32 1.53 8.28
CA ARG A 310 7.37 2.62 8.48
C ARG A 310 6.26 2.14 9.39
N LEU A 311 6.22 2.68 10.60
CA LEU A 311 5.20 2.39 11.61
C LEU A 311 4.30 3.60 11.73
N SER A 312 3.05 3.47 11.37
CA SER A 312 2.06 4.54 11.46
C SER A 312 1.07 4.28 12.60
N HIS A 313 0.87 5.29 13.44
CA HIS A 313 -0.27 5.33 14.34
C HIS A 313 -1.50 5.78 13.54
N CYS A 314 -2.57 5.06 13.64
CA CYS A 314 -3.81 5.30 12.90
C CYS A 314 -5.04 5.23 13.83
N SER A 315 -6.19 5.66 13.34
CA SER A 315 -7.44 5.52 14.06
C SER A 315 -7.93 4.06 14.08
N ARG A 316 -8.87 3.76 14.96
CA ARG A 316 -9.56 2.47 14.99
C ARG A 316 -10.27 2.19 13.66
N ASP A 317 -10.91 3.19 13.08
CA ASP A 317 -11.65 3.05 11.83
C ASP A 317 -10.70 2.77 10.66
N SER A 318 -9.52 3.40 10.65
CA SER A 318 -8.44 3.12 9.71
C SER A 318 -7.94 1.68 9.82
N TYR A 319 -7.74 1.19 11.03
CA TYR A 319 -7.36 -0.21 11.25
C TYR A 319 -8.38 -1.17 10.64
N PHE A 320 -9.68 -0.98 10.86
CA PHE A 320 -10.71 -1.83 10.28
C PHE A 320 -10.82 -1.68 8.76
N TYR A 321 -10.62 -0.46 8.23
CA TYR A 321 -10.56 -0.24 6.80
C TYR A 321 -9.40 -1.01 6.15
N LEU A 322 -8.19 -0.88 6.68
CA LEU A 322 -7.00 -1.58 6.18
C LEU A 322 -7.14 -3.10 6.28
N ARG A 323 -7.69 -3.59 7.39
CA ARG A 323 -7.98 -5.01 7.57
C ARG A 323 -9.00 -5.53 6.55
N ALA A 324 -10.07 -4.78 6.29
CA ALA A 324 -11.05 -5.12 5.27
C ALA A 324 -10.41 -5.17 3.87
N LEU A 325 -9.60 -4.17 3.52
CA LEU A 325 -8.87 -4.15 2.25
C LEU A 325 -7.95 -5.36 2.10
N ARG A 326 -7.18 -5.69 3.13
CA ARG A 326 -6.30 -6.86 3.09
C ARG A 326 -7.09 -8.16 2.87
N THR A 327 -8.24 -8.31 3.53
CA THR A 327 -9.09 -9.49 3.36
C THR A 327 -9.62 -9.61 1.93
N ILE A 328 -10.15 -8.54 1.34
CA ILE A 328 -10.72 -8.60 -0.02
C ILE A 328 -9.67 -8.66 -1.13
N SER A 329 -8.43 -8.27 -0.85
CA SER A 329 -7.32 -8.34 -1.80
C SER A 329 -6.53 -9.64 -1.69
N SER A 330 -6.85 -10.51 -0.74
CA SER A 330 -6.21 -11.81 -0.60
C SER A 330 -6.64 -12.77 -1.71
N ASP A 331 -5.73 -13.59 -2.20
CA ASP A 331 -5.98 -14.55 -3.28
C ASP A 331 -7.04 -15.61 -2.90
N GLY A 332 -7.25 -15.84 -1.60
CA GLY A 332 -8.26 -16.76 -1.07
C GLY A 332 -9.65 -16.17 -0.87
N TYR A 333 -9.85 -14.86 -1.12
CA TYR A 333 -11.14 -14.23 -0.94
C TYR A 333 -12.11 -14.58 -2.09
N GLU A 334 -13.02 -15.49 -1.83
CA GLU A 334 -14.07 -15.92 -2.76
C GLU A 334 -15.43 -15.44 -2.23
N PRO A 335 -15.99 -14.33 -2.76
CA PRO A 335 -17.25 -13.75 -2.26
C PRO A 335 -18.45 -14.70 -2.28
N ALA A 336 -18.38 -15.77 -3.08
CA ALA A 336 -19.41 -16.79 -3.14
C ALA A 336 -19.34 -17.80 -1.98
N ILE A 337 -18.22 -17.88 -1.29
CA ILE A 337 -17.94 -18.88 -0.25
C ILE A 337 -17.76 -18.22 1.12
N VAL A 338 -17.16 -17.03 1.13
CA VAL A 338 -16.85 -16.28 2.36
C VAL A 338 -17.91 -15.20 2.59
N GLU A 339 -18.22 -14.91 3.86
CA GLU A 339 -19.12 -13.81 4.20
C GLU A 339 -18.62 -12.48 3.60
N PRO A 340 -19.49 -11.69 2.94
CA PRO A 340 -19.08 -10.44 2.34
C PRO A 340 -18.47 -9.46 3.35
N VAL A 341 -17.27 -8.99 3.06
CA VAL A 341 -16.57 -8.02 3.89
C VAL A 341 -17.14 -6.63 3.62
N THR A 342 -17.59 -5.96 4.67
CA THR A 342 -17.98 -4.55 4.60
C THR A 342 -16.74 -3.67 4.75
N VAL A 343 -16.39 -2.92 3.71
CA VAL A 343 -15.30 -1.93 3.76
C VAL A 343 -15.84 -0.66 4.41
N PRO A 344 -15.29 -0.22 5.54
CA PRO A 344 -15.69 1.04 6.17
C PRO A 344 -15.46 2.24 5.24
N SER A 345 -16.26 3.29 5.42
CA SER A 345 -16.08 4.57 4.74
C SER A 345 -16.26 5.70 5.74
N ASN A 346 -15.38 6.68 5.70
CA ASN A 346 -15.52 7.92 6.48
C ASN A 346 -15.86 9.14 5.60
N ILE A 347 -16.39 8.90 4.39
CA ILE A 347 -16.79 9.93 3.45
C ILE A 347 -18.31 10.11 3.44
N GLU A 348 -18.78 11.20 4.02
CA GLU A 348 -20.18 11.61 4.03
C GLU A 348 -20.61 12.07 2.62
N GLY A 349 -21.70 11.54 2.10
CA GLY A 349 -22.19 11.85 0.74
C GLY A 349 -21.41 11.16 -0.40
N GLY A 350 -20.42 10.34 -0.04
CA GLY A 350 -19.56 9.61 -0.98
C GLY A 350 -19.20 8.22 -0.47
N ILE A 351 -18.07 7.71 -0.94
CA ILE A 351 -17.44 6.46 -0.49
C ILE A 351 -15.91 6.65 -0.43
N GLY A 352 -15.23 5.71 0.19
CA GLY A 352 -13.77 5.72 0.33
C GLY A 352 -13.31 6.02 1.74
N PHE A 353 -12.04 6.32 1.90
CA PHE A 353 -11.45 6.53 3.20
C PHE A 353 -10.29 7.52 3.12
N VAL A 354 -10.30 8.51 4.00
CA VAL A 354 -9.19 9.44 4.19
C VAL A 354 -8.78 9.42 5.66
N GLU A 355 -7.49 9.37 5.92
CA GLU A 355 -6.95 9.33 7.28
C GLU A 355 -5.73 10.23 7.39
N VAL A 356 -5.45 10.67 8.61
CA VAL A 356 -4.18 11.32 8.95
C VAL A 356 -3.33 10.34 9.74
N LEU A 357 -2.10 10.13 9.28
CA LEU A 357 -1.14 9.24 9.91
C LEU A 357 -0.03 10.04 10.59
N ASN A 358 0.47 9.49 11.68
CA ASN A 358 1.72 9.93 12.29
C ASN A 358 2.71 8.77 12.23
N THR A 359 3.66 8.86 11.29
CA THR A 359 4.52 7.75 10.91
C THR A 359 5.93 7.93 11.47
N ALA A 360 6.38 6.96 12.26
CA ALA A 360 7.79 6.79 12.61
C ALA A 360 8.49 5.95 11.53
N VAL A 361 9.70 6.38 11.17
CA VAL A 361 10.53 5.69 10.18
C VAL A 361 11.84 5.25 10.82
N ALA A 362 12.10 3.96 10.77
CA ALA A 362 13.41 3.41 11.12
C ALA A 362 14.13 2.95 9.86
N ARG A 363 15.43 3.28 9.75
CA ARG A 363 16.26 3.02 8.58
C ARG A 363 17.33 2.00 8.89
N ILE A 364 17.58 1.11 7.94
CA ILE A 364 18.60 0.08 7.99
C ILE A 364 19.39 0.18 6.68
N ASP A 365 20.63 0.62 6.77
CA ASP A 365 21.51 0.64 5.62
C ASP A 365 21.97 -0.78 5.30
N LEU A 366 21.84 -1.16 4.04
CA LEU A 366 22.31 -2.42 3.51
C LEU A 366 23.58 -2.19 2.67
N PRO A 367 24.31 -3.26 2.27
CA PRO A 367 25.50 -3.12 1.47
C PRO A 367 25.24 -2.31 0.19
N SER A 368 26.08 -1.32 -0.07
CA SER A 368 26.13 -0.61 -1.34
C SER A 368 26.79 -1.47 -2.41
N GLY A 369 26.57 -1.14 -3.67
CA GLY A 369 27.14 -1.87 -4.80
C GLY A 369 27.57 -0.99 -5.96
N GLU A 370 28.33 -1.58 -6.86
CA GLU A 370 28.68 -0.98 -8.15
C GLU A 370 28.39 -1.97 -9.26
N GLU A 371 27.80 -1.47 -10.35
CA GLU A 371 27.62 -2.21 -11.59
C GLU A 371 28.35 -1.49 -12.72
N TYR A 372 29.09 -2.24 -13.52
CA TYR A 372 29.87 -1.73 -14.65
C TYR A 372 29.23 -2.15 -15.96
N TYR A 373 28.93 -1.18 -16.81
CA TYR A 373 28.28 -1.40 -18.09
C TYR A 373 29.28 -1.55 -19.23
N GLY A 374 30.50 -1.03 -19.08
CA GLY A 374 31.53 -1.08 -20.11
C GLY A 374 31.02 -0.54 -21.44
N ASN A 375 31.33 -1.25 -22.55
CA ASN A 375 30.77 -0.93 -23.86
C ASN A 375 29.34 -1.50 -24.08
N TRP A 376 28.70 -2.01 -23.03
CA TRP A 376 27.38 -2.58 -23.11
C TRP A 376 26.34 -1.46 -23.09
N ARG A 377 25.60 -1.38 -24.15
CA ARG A 377 24.34 -0.64 -24.22
C ARG A 377 23.32 -1.49 -23.49
N PHE A 378 22.46 -0.94 -22.67
CA PHE A 378 21.43 -1.68 -21.92
C PHE A 378 20.88 -2.85 -22.76
N PRO A 379 21.21 -4.12 -22.46
CA PRO A 379 20.86 -5.21 -23.37
C PRO A 379 19.55 -5.89 -23.08
N TYR A 380 18.87 -5.55 -21.97
CA TYR A 380 17.71 -6.30 -21.52
C TYR A 380 16.64 -5.39 -20.89
N LEU A 381 15.88 -4.70 -21.73
CA LEU A 381 14.52 -4.27 -21.40
C LEU A 381 13.62 -4.47 -22.61
#